data_48915d69a755121093895ff8044bb20f
#
_entry.id   48915d69a755121093895ff8044bb20f
#
_cell.length_a   1.000
_cell.length_b   1.000
_cell.length_c   1.000
_cell.angle_alpha   90.00
_cell.angle_beta   90.00
_cell.angle_gamma   90.00
#
_symmetry.space_group_name_H-M   'P 1'
#
loop_
_entity.id
_entity.type
_entity.pdbx_description
1 polymer ?
#
loop_
_entity_poly.entity_id
_entity_poly.type
_entity_poly.pdbx_seq_one_letter_code
_entity_poly.pdbx_strand_id
1 'polypeptide(L)'
;MSAFEWAEQTCPYAAKMIDSWATETPPARHPWMLAQATRIAAARRKGCLTHTDHQRAVTALTTRMQALCDSGSNARAVAPSEVADALRWGEQRIAGLADTHIDRELGNHPHGLRVVEVTPAELTGNTTPPAVTTIGGTALAAGQPLKASFTDTGNAQRLIHAHGHQLRYWAARRTWLHWDGHRWAPADDAAPAMAAAHQVADQLPEGSKEENAHKRASLQAAGLRNMVDLARYDDRIRVHADMLDNQPYALNTPDGTIDLHTATLHPHQAADNHTKITRVGYQPDQPTPRWTRFLTETFNGDHAMIGYLQRILGYAATGAVTHHILPFLHGAGANGKTVLTDVLLAVLGDYAITLPSHVLIADKYSHDTELARLAGARVAVCSEVTENGKFDEEKVKSLTGGDRLSARFLYSNPFEFTPSHTLILHGNHQPSVKVGGHSFWRRLRLIPFENTVPEEQRVEGLAERLVAEEGPGILAWMVAGAQAARDGLGEPARVAQATADYEQDEDALGRFIDDRLHLAPGNPNVKADTSLVRKNYSEWCRDNGVTELSAIALNRELRRRTETEVIKSNGRRFYVGVSLTDPSLDDDGRYGE
;
A
#
# COMPACT_ATOMS: atom_id res chain seq x y z
N MET A 1 -3.53 -16.82 -14.28
CA MET A 1 -4.96 -16.64 -14.65
C MET A 1 -5.24 -17.57 -15.81
N SER A 2 -6.17 -18.54 -15.64
CA SER A 2 -6.61 -19.40 -16.73
C SER A 2 -7.17 -18.51 -17.85
N ALA A 3 -6.76 -18.74 -19.09
CA ALA A 3 -7.36 -18.10 -20.26
C ALA A 3 -8.84 -18.43 -20.24
N PHE A 4 -9.72 -17.46 -20.03
CA PHE A 4 -11.15 -17.65 -20.19
C PHE A 4 -11.41 -17.81 -21.69
N GLU A 5 -11.82 -18.99 -22.08
CA GLU A 5 -12.28 -19.22 -23.43
C GLU A 5 -13.58 -18.43 -23.66
N TRP A 6 -13.72 -17.90 -24.89
CA TRP A 6 -14.95 -17.23 -25.29
C TRP A 6 -16.06 -18.25 -25.45
N ALA A 7 -17.29 -17.89 -25.09
CA ALA A 7 -18.46 -18.72 -25.35
C ALA A 7 -18.64 -18.97 -26.86
N GLU A 8 -19.10 -20.15 -27.23
CA GLU A 8 -19.50 -20.44 -28.61
C GLU A 8 -20.74 -19.64 -29.02
N GLN A 9 -21.64 -19.36 -28.07
CA GLN A 9 -22.83 -18.54 -28.24
C GLN A 9 -23.05 -17.62 -27.05
N THR A 10 -23.48 -16.38 -27.32
CA THR A 10 -23.84 -15.45 -26.25
C THR A 10 -25.17 -15.88 -25.62
N CYS A 11 -25.19 -15.91 -24.26
CA CYS A 11 -26.42 -16.29 -23.59
C CYS A 11 -27.53 -15.23 -23.77
N PRO A 12 -28.82 -15.64 -23.79
CA PRO A 12 -29.94 -14.73 -24.03
C PRO A 12 -30.03 -13.56 -23.06
N TYR A 13 -29.57 -13.75 -21.82
CA TYR A 13 -29.51 -12.70 -20.81
C TYR A 13 -28.49 -11.62 -21.17
N ALA A 14 -27.27 -12.01 -21.52
CA ALA A 14 -26.23 -11.07 -21.92
C ALA A 14 -26.60 -10.32 -23.22
N ALA A 15 -27.20 -10.98 -24.17
CA ALA A 15 -27.72 -10.35 -25.38
C ALA A 15 -28.77 -9.28 -25.06
N LYS A 16 -29.79 -9.62 -24.26
CA LYS A 16 -30.84 -8.69 -23.82
C LYS A 16 -30.30 -7.53 -23.01
N MET A 17 -29.32 -7.78 -22.15
CA MET A 17 -28.63 -6.75 -21.36
C MET A 17 -27.97 -5.70 -22.27
N ILE A 18 -27.23 -6.12 -23.29
CA ILE A 18 -26.57 -5.23 -24.25
C ILE A 18 -27.59 -4.41 -25.03
N ASP A 19 -28.68 -5.02 -25.48
CA ASP A 19 -29.72 -4.37 -26.26
C ASP A 19 -30.48 -3.32 -25.45
N SER A 20 -30.66 -3.51 -24.13
CA SER A 20 -31.35 -2.55 -23.24
C SER A 20 -30.64 -1.20 -23.13
N TRP A 21 -29.32 -1.15 -23.29
CA TRP A 21 -28.54 0.07 -23.05
C TRP A 21 -28.87 1.19 -24.06
N ALA A 22 -29.32 0.87 -25.25
CA ALA A 22 -29.64 1.87 -26.24
C ALA A 22 -30.73 2.87 -25.78
N THR A 23 -31.64 2.43 -24.91
CA THR A 23 -32.78 3.22 -24.41
C THR A 23 -32.68 3.61 -22.92
N GLU A 24 -31.72 3.08 -22.17
CA GLU A 24 -31.58 3.40 -20.76
C GLU A 24 -31.23 4.89 -20.50
N THR A 25 -31.94 5.53 -19.56
CA THR A 25 -31.71 6.92 -19.17
C THR A 25 -31.30 6.95 -17.69
N PRO A 26 -30.02 6.75 -17.37
CA PRO A 26 -29.56 6.67 -16.00
C PRO A 26 -29.56 8.05 -15.33
N PRO A 27 -29.81 8.13 -14.00
CA PRO A 27 -29.76 9.37 -13.24
C PRO A 27 -28.34 9.96 -13.14
N ALA A 28 -27.31 9.11 -13.26
CA ALA A 28 -25.91 9.51 -13.25
C ALA A 28 -25.11 8.70 -14.29
N ARG A 29 -24.43 9.40 -15.18
CA ARG A 29 -23.73 8.80 -16.34
C ARG A 29 -22.53 7.95 -15.96
N HIS A 30 -21.65 8.46 -15.13
CA HIS A 30 -20.40 7.77 -14.77
C HIS A 30 -20.63 6.51 -13.93
N PRO A 31 -21.43 6.52 -12.84
CA PRO A 31 -21.79 5.29 -12.13
C PRO A 31 -22.48 4.24 -13.01
N TRP A 32 -23.32 4.67 -13.95
CA TRP A 32 -23.97 3.76 -14.91
C TRP A 32 -22.92 3.07 -15.80
N MET A 33 -21.99 3.82 -16.37
CA MET A 33 -20.91 3.28 -17.20
C MET A 33 -20.08 2.24 -16.44
N LEU A 34 -19.69 2.52 -15.19
CA LEU A 34 -18.96 1.58 -14.35
C LEU A 34 -19.77 0.30 -14.05
N ALA A 35 -21.07 0.43 -13.81
CA ALA A 35 -21.95 -0.71 -13.60
C ALA A 35 -22.05 -1.60 -14.85
N GLN A 36 -22.21 -1.02 -16.04
CA GLN A 36 -22.26 -1.80 -17.28
C GLN A 36 -20.91 -2.43 -17.62
N ALA A 37 -19.79 -1.75 -17.39
CA ALA A 37 -18.44 -2.31 -17.53
C ALA A 37 -18.24 -3.52 -16.62
N THR A 38 -18.69 -3.46 -15.36
CA THR A 38 -18.68 -4.58 -14.42
C THR A 38 -19.50 -5.76 -14.93
N ARG A 39 -20.69 -5.52 -15.50
CA ARG A 39 -21.53 -6.56 -16.06
C ARG A 39 -20.94 -7.23 -17.30
N ILE A 40 -20.24 -6.47 -18.16
CA ILE A 40 -19.48 -7.03 -19.30
C ILE A 40 -18.41 -8.00 -18.78
N ALA A 41 -17.62 -7.56 -17.78
CA ALA A 41 -16.57 -8.39 -17.18
C ALA A 41 -17.12 -9.65 -16.51
N ALA A 42 -18.25 -9.52 -15.79
CA ALA A 42 -18.95 -10.64 -15.16
C ALA A 42 -19.47 -11.66 -16.20
N ALA A 43 -20.11 -11.17 -17.26
CA ALA A 43 -20.62 -12.02 -18.33
C ALA A 43 -19.49 -12.72 -19.10
N ARG A 44 -18.35 -12.06 -19.29
CA ARG A 44 -17.15 -12.68 -19.86
C ARG A 44 -16.61 -13.79 -18.96
N ARG A 45 -16.44 -13.53 -17.67
CA ARG A 45 -15.91 -14.52 -16.71
C ARG A 45 -16.79 -15.76 -16.60
N LYS A 46 -18.10 -15.62 -16.73
CA LYS A 46 -19.07 -16.72 -16.68
C LYS A 46 -19.30 -17.41 -18.02
N GLY A 47 -18.52 -17.09 -19.06
CA GLY A 47 -18.69 -17.68 -20.38
C GLY A 47 -20.05 -17.38 -21.02
N CYS A 48 -20.63 -16.19 -20.80
CA CYS A 48 -21.91 -15.75 -21.33
C CYS A 48 -21.77 -14.92 -22.62
N LEU A 49 -20.54 -14.59 -23.05
CA LEU A 49 -20.29 -13.73 -24.22
C LEU A 49 -19.36 -14.39 -25.23
N THR A 50 -19.71 -14.31 -26.51
CA THR A 50 -18.76 -14.54 -27.61
C THR A 50 -17.80 -13.37 -27.74
N HIS A 51 -16.68 -13.55 -28.40
CA HIS A 51 -15.74 -12.47 -28.70
C HIS A 51 -16.42 -11.32 -29.49
N THR A 52 -17.23 -11.66 -30.45
CA THR A 52 -17.96 -10.69 -31.29
C THR A 52 -18.96 -9.88 -30.47
N ASP A 53 -19.75 -10.52 -29.60
CA ASP A 53 -20.73 -9.81 -28.78
C ASP A 53 -20.08 -9.02 -27.63
N HIS A 54 -18.89 -9.41 -27.19
CA HIS A 54 -18.10 -8.56 -26.30
C HIS A 54 -17.71 -7.25 -27.00
N GLN A 55 -17.21 -7.29 -28.22
CA GLN A 55 -16.92 -6.08 -29.02
C GLN A 55 -18.16 -5.24 -29.24
N ARG A 56 -19.31 -5.88 -29.53
CA ARG A 56 -20.61 -5.23 -29.65
C ARG A 56 -21.03 -4.54 -28.36
N ALA A 57 -20.85 -5.18 -27.21
CA ALA A 57 -21.13 -4.60 -25.89
C ALA A 57 -20.28 -3.36 -25.60
N VAL A 58 -19.00 -3.40 -25.92
CA VAL A 58 -18.09 -2.25 -25.78
C VAL A 58 -18.51 -1.09 -26.67
N THR A 59 -18.86 -1.39 -27.90
CA THR A 59 -19.36 -0.39 -28.88
C THR A 59 -20.67 0.23 -28.41
N ALA A 60 -21.64 -0.59 -27.95
CA ALA A 60 -22.93 -0.13 -27.44
C ALA A 60 -22.76 0.77 -26.20
N LEU A 61 -21.87 0.40 -25.26
CA LEU A 61 -21.55 1.20 -24.11
C LEU A 61 -20.95 2.57 -24.49
N THR A 62 -20.00 2.57 -25.43
CA THR A 62 -19.36 3.80 -25.91
C THR A 62 -20.35 4.73 -26.60
N THR A 63 -21.17 4.18 -27.51
CA THR A 63 -22.18 4.94 -28.23
C THR A 63 -23.22 5.55 -27.29
N ARG A 64 -23.69 4.77 -26.32
CA ARG A 64 -24.66 5.28 -25.34
C ARG A 64 -24.08 6.36 -24.43
N MET A 65 -22.85 6.18 -23.96
CA MET A 65 -22.15 7.21 -23.17
C MET A 65 -22.00 8.52 -23.96
N GLN A 66 -21.63 8.46 -25.25
CA GLN A 66 -21.56 9.65 -26.09
C GLN A 66 -22.92 10.33 -26.21
N ALA A 67 -23.99 9.59 -26.50
CA ALA A 67 -25.34 10.12 -26.57
C ALA A 67 -25.82 10.78 -25.27
N LEU A 68 -25.46 10.19 -24.11
CA LEU A 68 -25.75 10.76 -22.78
C LEU A 68 -24.93 12.01 -22.50
N CYS A 69 -23.73 12.13 -23.06
CA CYS A 69 -22.89 13.33 -22.94
C CYS A 69 -23.34 14.45 -23.85
N ASP A 70 -23.89 14.12 -25.05
CA ASP A 70 -24.39 15.10 -26.03
C ASP A 70 -25.71 15.75 -25.57
N SER A 71 -26.52 15.04 -24.79
CA SER A 71 -27.84 15.48 -24.33
C SER A 71 -27.86 16.35 -23.07
N GLY A 72 -26.70 16.65 -22.43
CA GLY A 72 -26.60 17.40 -21.18
C GLY A 72 -26.21 18.87 -21.35
N SER A 73 -26.43 19.68 -20.29
CA SER A 73 -26.05 21.11 -20.24
C SER A 73 -24.53 21.36 -20.37
N ASN A 74 -23.71 20.31 -20.21
CA ASN A 74 -22.25 20.30 -20.40
C ASN A 74 -21.90 19.24 -21.45
N ALA A 75 -22.30 19.47 -22.69
CA ALA A 75 -21.97 18.58 -23.80
C ALA A 75 -20.43 18.51 -24.00
N ARG A 76 -19.88 17.29 -24.00
CA ARG A 76 -18.46 17.03 -24.26
C ARG A 76 -18.27 15.70 -24.98
N ALA A 77 -17.22 15.57 -25.75
CA ALA A 77 -16.84 14.29 -26.31
C ALA A 77 -16.38 13.32 -25.19
N VAL A 78 -16.79 12.06 -25.29
CA VAL A 78 -16.28 10.99 -24.42
C VAL A 78 -14.89 10.61 -24.91
N ALA A 79 -13.87 10.72 -24.04
CA ALA A 79 -12.53 10.29 -24.40
C ALA A 79 -12.48 8.77 -24.57
N PRO A 80 -11.82 8.24 -25.62
CA PRO A 80 -11.69 6.79 -25.82
C PRO A 80 -11.10 6.06 -24.59
N SER A 81 -10.23 6.72 -23.84
CA SER A 81 -9.65 6.21 -22.59
C SER A 81 -10.68 6.04 -21.47
N GLU A 82 -11.74 6.86 -21.43
CA GLU A 82 -12.73 6.86 -20.34
C GLU A 82 -13.53 5.52 -20.28
N VAL A 83 -13.95 5.01 -21.44
CA VAL A 83 -14.62 3.71 -21.53
C VAL A 83 -13.65 2.56 -21.34
N ALA A 84 -12.43 2.68 -21.87
CA ALA A 84 -11.40 1.67 -21.69
C ALA A 84 -10.98 1.54 -20.21
N ASP A 85 -10.91 2.65 -19.48
CA ASP A 85 -10.63 2.67 -18.04
C ASP A 85 -11.77 2.04 -17.23
N ALA A 86 -13.02 2.32 -17.58
CA ALA A 86 -14.18 1.70 -16.97
C ALA A 86 -14.21 0.18 -17.17
N LEU A 87 -13.86 -0.31 -18.36
CA LEU A 87 -13.79 -1.75 -18.67
C LEU A 87 -12.68 -2.42 -17.86
N ARG A 88 -11.49 -1.83 -17.79
CA ARG A 88 -10.38 -2.34 -16.95
C ARG A 88 -10.76 -2.39 -15.48
N TRP A 89 -11.42 -1.35 -14.99
CA TRP A 89 -11.91 -1.32 -13.60
C TRP A 89 -12.93 -2.43 -13.34
N GLY A 90 -13.88 -2.66 -14.27
CA GLY A 90 -14.85 -3.75 -14.21
C GLY A 90 -14.19 -5.12 -14.16
N GLU A 91 -13.19 -5.37 -15.00
CA GLU A 91 -12.41 -6.62 -15.01
C GLU A 91 -11.67 -6.85 -13.70
N GLN A 92 -11.02 -5.82 -13.17
CA GLN A 92 -10.31 -5.89 -11.88
C GLN A 92 -11.27 -6.18 -10.72
N ARG A 93 -12.43 -5.51 -10.70
CA ARG A 93 -13.47 -5.73 -9.69
C ARG A 93 -13.97 -7.17 -9.69
N ILE A 94 -14.26 -7.71 -10.86
CA ILE A 94 -14.78 -9.08 -11.02
C ILE A 94 -13.70 -10.12 -10.74
N ALA A 95 -12.45 -9.87 -11.03
CA ALA A 95 -11.35 -10.82 -10.81
C ALA A 95 -11.21 -11.26 -9.35
N GLY A 96 -11.49 -10.36 -8.39
CA GLY A 96 -11.38 -10.62 -6.95
C GLY A 96 -12.67 -11.15 -6.28
N LEU A 97 -13.78 -11.31 -7.02
CA LEU A 97 -15.06 -11.72 -6.45
C LEU A 97 -15.26 -13.23 -6.49
N ALA A 98 -15.92 -13.79 -5.46
CA ALA A 98 -16.40 -15.16 -5.49
C ALA A 98 -17.55 -15.32 -6.50
N ASP A 99 -17.69 -16.52 -7.07
CA ASP A 99 -18.67 -16.80 -8.13
C ASP A 99 -20.12 -16.49 -7.75
N THR A 100 -20.48 -16.69 -6.50
CA THR A 100 -21.80 -16.33 -5.95
C THR A 100 -22.10 -14.82 -5.98
N HIS A 101 -21.09 -13.97 -5.90
CA HIS A 101 -21.25 -12.52 -6.04
C HIS A 101 -21.40 -12.11 -7.53
N ILE A 102 -20.70 -12.82 -8.41
CA ILE A 102 -20.79 -12.59 -9.85
C ILE A 102 -22.17 -12.98 -10.38
N ASP A 103 -22.73 -14.08 -9.89
CA ASP A 103 -24.10 -14.51 -10.25
C ASP A 103 -25.16 -13.49 -9.80
N ARG A 104 -24.90 -12.77 -8.69
CA ARG A 104 -25.79 -11.69 -8.23
C ARG A 104 -25.73 -10.46 -9.14
N GLU A 105 -24.55 -10.10 -9.67
CA GLU A 105 -24.37 -8.99 -10.61
C GLU A 105 -25.02 -9.28 -11.97
N LEU A 106 -25.07 -10.55 -12.39
CA LEU A 106 -25.67 -10.98 -13.64
C LEU A 106 -27.16 -11.38 -13.53
N GLY A 107 -27.73 -11.41 -12.28
CA GLY A 107 -29.05 -12.02 -12.07
C GLY A 107 -29.01 -13.54 -12.27
N ASN A 108 -29.45 -14.29 -11.28
CA ASN A 108 -29.34 -15.75 -11.20
C ASN A 108 -29.97 -16.41 -12.46
N HIS A 109 -29.16 -16.77 -13.46
CA HIS A 109 -29.60 -17.46 -14.68
C HIS A 109 -28.62 -18.60 -15.01
N PRO A 110 -29.07 -19.70 -15.66
CA PRO A 110 -28.20 -20.80 -16.00
C PRO A 110 -27.13 -20.38 -17.02
N HIS A 111 -25.87 -20.48 -16.66
CA HIS A 111 -24.73 -20.25 -17.53
C HIS A 111 -24.40 -21.53 -18.30
N GLY A 112 -24.16 -21.44 -19.59
CA GLY A 112 -23.79 -22.57 -20.41
C GLY A 112 -22.32 -22.96 -20.26
N LEU A 113 -21.95 -23.54 -19.11
CA LEU A 113 -20.66 -24.18 -18.93
C LEU A 113 -20.77 -25.64 -19.37
N ARG A 114 -20.15 -26.02 -20.50
CA ARG A 114 -19.72 -27.41 -20.71
C ARG A 114 -18.44 -27.60 -19.89
N VAL A 115 -18.53 -28.31 -18.77
CA VAL A 115 -17.39 -28.87 -18.08
C VAL A 115 -16.91 -30.04 -18.93
N VAL A 116 -15.75 -29.90 -19.57
CA VAL A 116 -15.04 -31.05 -20.12
C VAL A 116 -14.30 -31.68 -18.97
N GLU A 117 -14.81 -32.81 -18.46
CA GLU A 117 -14.08 -33.68 -17.53
C GLU A 117 -12.88 -34.28 -18.27
N VAL A 118 -11.68 -33.82 -17.96
CA VAL A 118 -10.44 -34.47 -18.38
C VAL A 118 -10.18 -35.62 -17.39
N THR A 119 -10.30 -36.87 -17.86
CA THR A 119 -10.00 -38.06 -17.06
C THR A 119 -8.49 -38.22 -16.84
N PRO A 120 -8.05 -38.78 -15.70
CA PRO A 120 -6.64 -38.87 -15.33
C PRO A 120 -5.75 -39.77 -16.23
N ALA A 121 -6.28 -40.40 -17.26
CA ALA A 121 -5.56 -41.35 -18.12
C ALA A 121 -4.73 -40.69 -19.24
N GLU A 122 -4.84 -39.37 -19.48
CA GLU A 122 -4.12 -38.67 -20.56
C GLU A 122 -2.84 -37.97 -20.10
N LEU A 123 -2.42 -38.13 -18.85
CA LEU A 123 -1.24 -37.49 -18.27
C LEU A 123 0.07 -38.30 -18.33
N THR A 124 0.11 -39.41 -19.08
CA THR A 124 1.34 -40.23 -19.24
C THR A 124 1.86 -40.24 -20.68
N GLY A 125 2.09 -39.07 -21.21
CA GLY A 125 2.80 -38.87 -22.48
C GLY A 125 4.06 -38.03 -22.22
N ASN A 126 5.20 -38.70 -22.38
CA ASN A 126 6.54 -38.15 -22.24
C ASN A 126 6.78 -37.03 -23.27
N THR A 127 6.59 -35.78 -22.91
CA THR A 127 7.01 -34.61 -23.71
C THR A 127 7.57 -33.54 -22.78
N THR A 128 8.78 -33.12 -23.10
CA THR A 128 9.50 -31.95 -22.54
C THR A 128 8.55 -30.79 -22.23
N PRO A 129 8.63 -30.16 -21.03
CA PRO A 129 7.69 -29.10 -20.67
C PRO A 129 7.82 -27.91 -21.63
N PRO A 130 6.71 -27.39 -22.17
CA PRO A 130 6.74 -26.17 -22.95
C PRO A 130 7.11 -25.01 -22.03
N ALA A 131 7.99 -24.13 -22.52
CA ALA A 131 8.42 -22.91 -21.84
C ALA A 131 7.21 -22.08 -21.40
N VAL A 132 7.23 -21.68 -20.13
CA VAL A 132 6.18 -20.88 -19.47
C VAL A 132 5.98 -19.56 -20.22
N THR A 133 4.78 -19.38 -20.76
CA THR A 133 4.38 -18.10 -21.39
C THR A 133 3.97 -17.12 -20.30
N THR A 134 4.78 -16.13 -20.05
CA THR A 134 4.47 -15.00 -19.15
C THR A 134 3.49 -14.03 -19.83
N ILE A 135 2.40 -13.74 -19.16
CA ILE A 135 1.44 -12.71 -19.60
C ILE A 135 2.07 -11.33 -19.33
N GLY A 136 2.31 -10.57 -20.38
CA GLY A 136 2.85 -9.20 -20.34
C GLY A 136 4.20 -9.01 -21.04
N GLY A 137 4.83 -10.08 -21.47
CA GLY A 137 5.97 -10.02 -22.39
C GLY A 137 5.92 -11.24 -23.27
N THR A 138 5.69 -11.07 -24.55
CA THR A 138 5.87 -12.13 -25.54
C THR A 138 7.30 -12.63 -25.37
N ALA A 139 7.48 -13.86 -24.86
CA ALA A 139 8.77 -14.50 -24.84
C ALA A 139 9.26 -14.51 -26.29
N LEU A 140 10.33 -13.78 -26.56
CA LEU A 140 10.97 -13.76 -27.85
C LEU A 140 11.53 -15.17 -28.07
N ALA A 141 10.91 -15.93 -28.95
CA ALA A 141 11.44 -17.21 -29.36
C ALA A 141 12.85 -16.97 -29.95
N ALA A 142 13.85 -17.47 -29.28
CA ALA A 142 15.21 -17.51 -29.83
C ALA A 142 15.18 -18.35 -31.11
N GLY A 143 15.27 -17.72 -32.28
CA GLY A 143 15.45 -18.49 -33.48
C GLY A 143 15.03 -17.93 -34.84
N GLN A 144 14.31 -16.84 -34.93
CA GLN A 144 14.10 -16.21 -36.26
C GLN A 144 14.90 -14.91 -36.38
N PRO A 145 15.73 -14.76 -37.44
CA PRO A 145 16.43 -13.49 -37.67
C PRO A 145 15.42 -12.38 -37.91
N LEU A 146 15.47 -11.34 -37.08
CA LEU A 146 14.64 -10.16 -37.24
C LEU A 146 15.02 -9.49 -38.59
N LYS A 147 14.09 -9.41 -39.52
CA LYS A 147 14.21 -8.56 -40.70
C LYS A 147 14.00 -7.10 -40.27
N ALA A 148 14.85 -6.56 -39.42
CA ALA A 148 14.79 -5.16 -39.03
C ALA A 148 15.48 -4.30 -40.09
N SER A 149 14.88 -3.15 -40.39
CA SER A 149 15.46 -2.17 -41.36
C SER A 149 16.77 -1.57 -40.84
N PHE A 150 17.59 -1.02 -41.76
CA PHE A 150 18.80 -0.28 -41.43
C PHE A 150 18.47 1.16 -41.00
N THR A 151 17.80 1.26 -39.87
CA THR A 151 17.37 2.52 -39.23
C THR A 151 17.58 2.44 -37.73
N ASP A 152 17.53 3.58 -37.01
CA ASP A 152 17.59 3.63 -35.56
C ASP A 152 16.43 2.82 -34.90
N THR A 153 15.22 2.86 -35.50
CA THR A 153 14.09 2.03 -35.06
C THR A 153 14.38 0.55 -35.25
N GLY A 154 14.95 0.15 -36.37
CA GLY A 154 15.38 -1.24 -36.61
C GLY A 154 16.45 -1.68 -35.62
N ASN A 155 17.36 -0.81 -35.25
CA ASN A 155 18.39 -1.08 -34.22
C ASN A 155 17.76 -1.22 -32.83
N ALA A 156 16.78 -0.36 -32.47
CA ALA A 156 16.04 -0.49 -31.20
C ALA A 156 15.30 -1.85 -31.12
N GLN A 157 14.69 -2.30 -32.22
CA GLN A 157 14.05 -3.63 -32.30
C GLN A 157 15.08 -4.76 -32.12
N ARG A 158 16.27 -4.64 -32.70
CA ARG A 158 17.37 -5.61 -32.48
C ARG A 158 17.82 -5.64 -31.04
N LEU A 159 17.96 -4.47 -30.40
CA LEU A 159 18.32 -4.35 -28.99
C LEU A 159 17.31 -5.09 -28.11
N ILE A 160 16.03 -4.85 -28.32
CA ILE A 160 14.97 -5.50 -27.54
C ILE A 160 14.91 -6.99 -27.83
N HIS A 161 15.10 -7.41 -29.08
CA HIS A 161 15.13 -8.82 -29.42
C HIS A 161 16.29 -9.56 -28.75
N ALA A 162 17.49 -8.98 -28.77
CA ALA A 162 18.68 -9.61 -28.21
C ALA A 162 18.76 -9.50 -26.68
N HIS A 163 18.39 -8.35 -26.10
CA HIS A 163 18.64 -8.03 -24.70
C HIS A 163 17.38 -7.67 -23.89
N GLY A 164 16.20 -7.68 -24.48
CA GLY A 164 14.95 -7.36 -23.77
C GLY A 164 14.64 -8.30 -22.60
N HIS A 165 15.22 -9.49 -22.57
CA HIS A 165 15.12 -10.42 -21.44
C HIS A 165 15.95 -9.98 -20.22
N GLN A 166 16.90 -9.05 -20.40
CA GLN A 166 17.78 -8.49 -19.35
C GLN A 166 17.54 -7.01 -19.07
N LEU A 167 16.67 -6.35 -19.83
CA LEU A 167 16.43 -4.92 -19.74
C LEU A 167 14.96 -4.61 -19.50
N ARG A 168 14.68 -3.64 -18.63
CA ARG A 168 13.36 -3.03 -18.43
C ARG A 168 13.53 -1.52 -18.32
N TYR A 169 12.48 -0.78 -18.64
CA TYR A 169 12.43 0.67 -18.46
C TYR A 169 11.26 1.08 -17.59
N TRP A 170 11.56 1.55 -16.37
CA TRP A 170 10.55 2.05 -15.45
C TRP A 170 10.19 3.50 -15.79
N ALA A 171 9.07 3.68 -16.47
CA ALA A 171 8.69 4.96 -17.08
C ALA A 171 8.44 6.08 -16.04
N ALA A 172 7.80 5.78 -14.90
CA ALA A 172 7.50 6.76 -13.87
C ALA A 172 8.77 7.34 -13.22
N ARG A 173 9.80 6.52 -13.05
CA ARG A 173 11.11 6.91 -12.49
C ARG A 173 12.11 7.36 -13.55
N ARG A 174 11.82 7.14 -14.85
CA ARG A 174 12.75 7.36 -15.98
C ARG A 174 14.08 6.63 -15.82
N THR A 175 14.04 5.41 -15.27
CA THR A 175 15.22 4.62 -14.91
C THR A 175 15.22 3.31 -15.68
N TRP A 176 16.38 2.91 -16.19
CA TRP A 176 16.59 1.57 -16.69
C TRP A 176 16.76 0.59 -15.55
N LEU A 177 16.19 -0.58 -15.69
CA LEU A 177 16.39 -1.72 -14.81
C LEU A 177 17.11 -2.80 -15.60
N HIS A 178 18.02 -3.52 -14.94
CA HIS A 178 18.69 -4.66 -15.53
C HIS A 178 18.55 -5.88 -14.62
N TRP A 179 18.44 -7.05 -15.21
CA TRP A 179 18.39 -8.31 -14.48
C TRP A 179 19.81 -8.69 -14.04
N ASP A 180 20.07 -8.69 -12.73
CA ASP A 180 21.38 -9.02 -12.15
C ASP A 180 21.53 -10.52 -11.77
N GLY A 181 20.54 -11.33 -12.09
CA GLY A 181 20.45 -12.73 -11.71
C GLY A 181 19.54 -12.97 -10.49
N HIS A 182 19.24 -11.93 -9.72
CA HIS A 182 18.45 -11.98 -8.49
C HIS A 182 17.24 -11.06 -8.52
N ARG A 183 17.37 -9.91 -9.17
CA ARG A 183 16.32 -8.89 -9.26
C ARG A 183 16.48 -8.01 -10.49
N TRP A 184 15.49 -7.17 -10.73
CA TRP A 184 15.55 -6.05 -11.66
C TRP A 184 16.20 -4.84 -10.97
N ALA A 185 17.52 -4.82 -10.94
CA ALA A 185 18.29 -3.77 -10.26
C ALA A 185 18.14 -2.42 -10.99
N PRO A 186 17.79 -1.33 -10.28
CA PRO A 186 17.79 0.00 -10.87
C PRO A 186 19.23 0.41 -11.27
N ALA A 187 19.37 0.94 -12.47
CA ALA A 187 20.63 1.53 -12.93
C ALA A 187 20.61 3.05 -12.67
N ASP A 188 21.73 3.60 -12.21
CA ASP A 188 21.85 5.05 -11.96
C ASP A 188 21.74 5.85 -13.24
N ASP A 189 22.14 5.24 -14.37
CA ASP A 189 22.07 5.80 -15.70
C ASP A 189 21.62 4.74 -16.74
N ALA A 190 21.81 5.03 -18.02
CA ALA A 190 21.52 4.09 -19.10
C ALA A 190 22.66 3.11 -19.41
N ALA A 191 23.68 2.97 -18.55
CA ALA A 191 24.89 2.18 -18.85
C ALA A 191 24.58 0.74 -19.28
N PRO A 192 23.71 -0.05 -18.62
CA PRO A 192 23.39 -1.40 -19.07
C PRO A 192 22.74 -1.44 -20.46
N ALA A 193 21.84 -0.49 -20.75
CA ALA A 193 21.21 -0.39 -22.07
C ALA A 193 22.19 0.09 -23.15
N MET A 194 23.10 0.99 -22.79
CA MET A 194 24.18 1.48 -23.70
C MET A 194 25.18 0.36 -24.02
N ALA A 195 25.56 -0.45 -23.02
CA ALA A 195 26.44 -1.60 -23.25
C ALA A 195 25.80 -2.63 -24.19
N ALA A 196 24.50 -2.92 -23.98
CA ALA A 196 23.73 -3.79 -24.86
C ALA A 196 23.59 -3.19 -26.28
N ALA A 197 23.35 -1.89 -26.40
CA ALA A 197 23.29 -1.21 -27.70
C ALA A 197 24.62 -1.27 -28.47
N HIS A 198 25.74 -1.15 -27.77
CA HIS A 198 27.07 -1.30 -28.37
C HIS A 198 27.26 -2.73 -28.92
N GLN A 199 26.89 -3.77 -28.15
CA GLN A 199 26.97 -5.15 -28.61
C GLN A 199 26.12 -5.39 -29.86
N VAL A 200 24.89 -4.85 -29.89
CA VAL A 200 24.01 -4.95 -31.07
C VAL A 200 24.61 -4.24 -32.27
N ALA A 201 25.17 -3.02 -32.10
CA ALA A 201 25.78 -2.27 -33.18
C ALA A 201 27.03 -2.98 -33.73
N ASP A 202 27.83 -3.61 -32.86
CA ASP A 202 29.03 -4.37 -33.26
C ASP A 202 28.68 -5.64 -34.06
N GLN A 203 27.53 -6.26 -33.75
CA GLN A 203 27.01 -7.45 -34.44
C GLN A 203 26.24 -7.15 -35.73
N LEU A 204 26.10 -5.89 -36.14
CA LEU A 204 25.43 -5.55 -37.39
C LEU A 204 26.19 -6.13 -38.59
N PRO A 205 25.47 -6.56 -39.64
CA PRO A 205 26.07 -7.18 -40.81
C PRO A 205 27.05 -6.23 -41.51
N GLU A 206 28.07 -6.83 -42.13
CA GLU A 206 29.08 -6.19 -42.94
C GLU A 206 29.16 -6.94 -44.30
N GLY A 207 29.31 -6.21 -45.40
CA GLY A 207 29.44 -6.82 -46.72
C GLY A 207 29.13 -5.84 -47.84
N SER A 208 27.91 -5.27 -47.81
CA SER A 208 27.54 -4.23 -48.76
C SER A 208 27.98 -2.83 -48.30
N LYS A 209 28.02 -1.89 -49.23
CA LYS A 209 28.32 -0.47 -48.93
C LYS A 209 27.29 0.11 -47.94
N GLU A 210 26.05 -0.29 -48.07
CA GLU A 210 24.93 0.15 -47.23
C GLU A 210 25.07 -0.41 -45.80
N GLU A 211 25.32 -1.71 -45.63
CA GLU A 211 25.56 -2.35 -44.33
C GLU A 211 26.74 -1.72 -43.60
N ASN A 212 27.86 -1.52 -44.29
CA ASN A 212 29.06 -0.91 -43.70
C ASN A 212 28.80 0.55 -43.28
N ALA A 213 28.04 1.32 -44.05
CA ALA A 213 27.67 2.68 -43.70
C ALA A 213 26.73 2.72 -42.48
N HIS A 214 25.71 1.81 -42.43
CA HIS A 214 24.78 1.70 -41.32
C HIS A 214 25.49 1.28 -40.03
N LYS A 215 26.32 0.25 -40.07
CA LYS A 215 27.12 -0.21 -38.91
C LYS A 215 28.01 0.91 -38.36
N ARG A 216 28.71 1.61 -39.23
CA ARG A 216 29.55 2.74 -38.83
C ARG A 216 28.74 3.86 -38.15
N ALA A 217 27.57 4.20 -38.68
CA ALA A 217 26.69 5.20 -38.09
C ALA A 217 26.13 4.74 -36.75
N SER A 218 25.76 3.46 -36.64
CA SER A 218 25.19 2.85 -35.42
C SER A 218 26.21 2.78 -34.27
N LEU A 219 27.49 2.59 -34.56
CA LEU A 219 28.57 2.58 -33.58
C LEU A 219 28.96 3.98 -33.07
N GLN A 220 28.49 5.05 -33.72
CA GLN A 220 28.71 6.40 -33.20
C GLN A 220 27.85 6.65 -31.95
N ALA A 221 28.33 7.54 -31.07
CA ALA A 221 27.63 7.89 -29.83
C ALA A 221 26.17 8.34 -30.06
N ALA A 222 25.87 9.00 -31.18
CA ALA A 222 24.51 9.39 -31.56
C ALA A 222 23.65 8.16 -31.91
N GLY A 223 24.16 7.22 -32.70
CA GLY A 223 23.46 6.00 -33.09
C GLY A 223 23.13 5.11 -31.89
N LEU A 224 24.07 4.95 -30.95
CA LEU A 224 23.88 4.20 -29.72
C LEU A 224 22.80 4.86 -28.83
N ARG A 225 22.85 6.19 -28.65
CA ARG A 225 21.82 6.92 -27.89
C ARG A 225 20.46 6.81 -28.54
N ASN A 226 20.35 7.00 -29.86
CA ASN A 226 19.07 6.88 -30.58
C ASN A 226 18.46 5.48 -30.40
N MET A 227 19.29 4.43 -30.49
CA MET A 227 18.85 3.04 -30.26
C MET A 227 18.24 2.87 -28.86
N VAL A 228 18.93 3.33 -27.80
CA VAL A 228 18.48 3.24 -26.39
C VAL A 228 17.25 4.12 -26.17
N ASP A 229 17.22 5.34 -26.73
CA ASP A 229 16.12 6.27 -26.59
C ASP A 229 14.83 5.78 -27.25
N LEU A 230 14.93 5.09 -28.39
CA LEU A 230 13.77 4.48 -29.05
C LEU A 230 13.32 3.21 -28.33
N ALA A 231 14.25 2.40 -27.83
CA ALA A 231 13.92 1.16 -27.13
C ALA A 231 13.05 1.39 -25.88
N ARG A 232 13.23 2.49 -25.14
CA ARG A 232 12.45 2.78 -23.93
C ARG A 232 10.94 2.94 -24.15
N TYR A 233 10.49 3.10 -25.38
CA TYR A 233 9.07 3.22 -25.74
C TYR A 233 8.42 1.88 -26.12
N ASP A 234 9.18 0.80 -26.16
CA ASP A 234 8.65 -0.51 -26.53
C ASP A 234 7.99 -1.18 -25.31
N ASP A 235 6.73 -1.61 -25.48
CA ASP A 235 5.90 -2.19 -24.42
C ASP A 235 6.46 -3.51 -23.87
N ARG A 236 7.34 -4.20 -24.60
CA ARG A 236 7.97 -5.45 -24.14
C ARG A 236 8.93 -5.26 -22.97
N ILE A 237 9.52 -4.06 -22.85
CA ILE A 237 10.48 -3.73 -21.78
C ILE A 237 9.99 -2.60 -20.87
N ARG A 238 8.92 -1.91 -21.27
CA ARG A 238 8.36 -0.82 -20.49
C ARG A 238 7.55 -1.37 -19.33
N VAL A 239 7.86 -0.94 -18.09
CA VAL A 239 7.16 -1.37 -16.90
C VAL A 239 6.53 -0.20 -16.16
N HIS A 240 5.40 -0.49 -15.51
CA HIS A 240 4.68 0.44 -14.63
C HIS A 240 4.89 0.05 -13.17
N ALA A 241 4.64 0.97 -12.24
CA ALA A 241 4.88 0.75 -10.81
C ALA A 241 4.08 -0.43 -10.23
N ASP A 242 2.88 -0.68 -10.73
CA ASP A 242 2.00 -1.78 -10.32
C ASP A 242 2.46 -3.17 -10.82
N MET A 243 3.40 -3.20 -11.76
CA MET A 243 4.00 -4.46 -12.24
C MET A 243 5.20 -4.89 -11.39
N LEU A 244 5.79 -3.97 -10.62
CA LEU A 244 7.01 -4.18 -9.85
C LEU A 244 6.68 -4.46 -8.38
N ASP A 245 7.41 -5.39 -7.76
CA ASP A 245 7.30 -5.72 -6.32
C ASP A 245 5.84 -5.97 -5.84
N ASN A 246 4.99 -6.50 -6.71
CA ASN A 246 3.54 -6.61 -6.49
C ASN A 246 3.10 -7.93 -5.83
N GLN A 247 4.04 -8.75 -5.39
CA GLN A 247 3.79 -10.02 -4.71
C GLN A 247 4.00 -9.86 -3.20
N PRO A 248 2.95 -9.57 -2.41
CA PRO A 248 3.11 -9.18 -0.99
C PRO A 248 3.71 -10.30 -0.12
N TYR A 249 3.51 -11.55 -0.46
CA TYR A 249 4.01 -12.68 0.32
C TYR A 249 5.27 -13.33 -0.26
N ALA A 250 5.85 -12.77 -1.31
CA ALA A 250 7.13 -13.20 -1.86
C ALA A 250 8.24 -12.26 -1.41
N LEU A 251 9.21 -12.72 -0.64
CA LEU A 251 10.35 -11.92 -0.15
C LEU A 251 11.63 -12.37 -0.86
N ASN A 252 12.19 -11.49 -1.68
CA ASN A 252 13.40 -11.77 -2.43
C ASN A 252 14.64 -11.62 -1.54
N THR A 253 15.49 -12.65 -1.50
CA THR A 253 16.75 -12.70 -0.73
C THR A 253 17.92 -13.06 -1.62
N PRO A 254 19.18 -12.93 -1.20
CA PRO A 254 20.33 -13.39 -1.99
C PRO A 254 20.29 -14.87 -2.38
N ASP A 255 19.62 -15.70 -1.60
CA ASP A 255 19.58 -17.15 -1.81
C ASP A 255 18.38 -17.61 -2.67
N GLY A 256 17.42 -16.73 -2.92
CA GLY A 256 16.17 -17.02 -3.63
C GLY A 256 15.00 -16.17 -3.16
N THR A 257 13.82 -16.46 -3.65
CA THR A 257 12.57 -15.82 -3.23
C THR A 257 11.84 -16.70 -2.23
N ILE A 258 11.58 -16.19 -1.03
CA ILE A 258 10.84 -16.91 0.04
C ILE A 258 9.35 -16.70 -0.17
N ASP A 259 8.57 -17.76 -0.20
CA ASP A 259 7.14 -17.73 0.04
C ASP A 259 6.88 -17.59 1.55
N LEU A 260 6.41 -16.44 2.01
CA LEU A 260 6.15 -16.15 3.42
C LEU A 260 4.95 -16.91 4.01
N HIS A 261 4.13 -17.56 3.19
CA HIS A 261 3.07 -18.46 3.69
C HIS A 261 3.63 -19.82 4.09
N THR A 262 4.54 -20.36 3.29
CA THR A 262 5.08 -21.71 3.46
C THR A 262 6.48 -21.74 4.05
N ALA A 263 7.17 -20.60 4.10
CA ALA A 263 8.60 -20.46 4.40
C ALA A 263 9.51 -21.22 3.41
N THR A 264 9.02 -21.49 2.19
CA THR A 264 9.76 -22.22 1.17
C THR A 264 10.58 -21.24 0.32
N LEU A 265 11.83 -21.61 0.07
CA LEU A 265 12.74 -20.85 -0.79
C LEU A 265 12.62 -21.36 -2.23
N HIS A 266 12.41 -20.45 -3.17
CA HIS A 266 12.33 -20.71 -4.61
C HIS A 266 13.50 -20.05 -5.34
N PRO A 267 13.97 -20.59 -6.47
CA PRO A 267 14.96 -19.92 -7.31
C PRO A 267 14.45 -18.54 -7.80
N HIS A 268 15.36 -17.60 -7.98
CA HIS A 268 15.02 -16.29 -8.56
C HIS A 268 14.43 -16.43 -9.97
N GLN A 269 13.40 -15.66 -10.25
CA GLN A 269 12.76 -15.60 -11.56
C GLN A 269 12.58 -14.14 -12.01
N ALA A 270 13.07 -13.82 -13.21
CA ALA A 270 12.89 -12.48 -13.78
C ALA A 270 11.41 -12.10 -13.96
N ALA A 271 10.54 -13.12 -14.08
CA ALA A 271 9.08 -12.96 -14.19
C ALA A 271 8.41 -12.43 -12.92
N ASP A 272 9.05 -12.58 -11.76
CA ASP A 272 8.53 -12.11 -10.47
C ASP A 272 8.58 -10.58 -10.34
N ASN A 273 9.34 -9.93 -11.22
CA ASN A 273 9.50 -8.46 -11.27
C ASN A 273 9.95 -7.83 -9.94
N HIS A 274 10.72 -8.55 -9.14
CA HIS A 274 11.32 -7.99 -7.94
C HIS A 274 12.39 -6.96 -8.30
N THR A 275 12.30 -5.75 -7.73
CA THR A 275 13.35 -4.74 -7.82
C THR A 275 14.16 -4.65 -6.53
N LYS A 276 13.71 -5.29 -5.48
CA LYS A 276 14.25 -5.24 -4.13
C LYS A 276 14.79 -6.59 -3.70
N ILE A 277 15.74 -6.54 -2.77
CA ILE A 277 16.37 -7.73 -2.20
C ILE A 277 16.73 -7.47 -0.74
N THR A 278 16.63 -8.48 0.13
CA THR A 278 17.16 -8.39 1.49
C THR A 278 18.68 -8.33 1.47
N ARG A 279 19.28 -7.76 2.51
CA ARG A 279 20.74 -7.72 2.59
C ARG A 279 21.34 -9.06 3.01
N VAL A 280 20.58 -9.88 3.73
CA VAL A 280 21.01 -11.18 4.24
C VAL A 280 20.28 -12.31 3.56
N GLY A 281 20.89 -13.48 3.50
CA GLY A 281 20.26 -14.71 3.02
C GLY A 281 19.24 -15.28 4.01
N TYR A 282 18.66 -16.43 3.69
CA TYR A 282 17.66 -17.10 4.51
C TYR A 282 18.19 -18.43 5.03
N GLN A 283 18.40 -18.54 6.34
CA GLN A 283 18.90 -19.76 6.99
C GLN A 283 18.03 -20.12 8.21
N PRO A 284 16.97 -20.92 8.03
CA PRO A 284 16.01 -21.24 9.09
C PRO A 284 16.64 -21.99 10.27
N ASP A 285 17.71 -22.73 10.03
CA ASP A 285 18.40 -23.53 11.05
C ASP A 285 19.54 -22.77 11.76
N GLN A 286 19.82 -21.52 11.39
CA GLN A 286 20.87 -20.73 12.03
C GLN A 286 20.44 -20.32 13.44
N PRO A 287 21.21 -20.70 14.51
CA PRO A 287 20.92 -20.24 15.86
C PRO A 287 21.08 -18.72 16.00
N THR A 288 20.22 -18.10 16.82
CA THR A 288 20.25 -16.66 17.10
C THR A 288 20.32 -16.37 18.59
N PRO A 289 21.36 -16.86 19.31
CA PRO A 289 21.44 -16.72 20.77
C PRO A 289 21.63 -15.28 21.22
N ARG A 290 22.37 -14.44 20.47
CA ARG A 290 22.57 -13.02 20.81
C ARG A 290 21.29 -12.21 20.56
N TRP A 291 20.60 -12.46 19.44
CA TRP A 291 19.30 -11.85 19.15
C TRP A 291 18.26 -12.22 20.21
N THR A 292 18.19 -13.50 20.57
CA THR A 292 17.29 -13.97 21.62
C THR A 292 17.61 -13.32 22.97
N ARG A 293 18.89 -13.22 23.32
CA ARG A 293 19.32 -12.52 24.55
C ARG A 293 18.92 -11.04 24.50
N PHE A 294 19.22 -10.35 23.40
CA PHE A 294 18.86 -8.94 23.24
C PHE A 294 17.36 -8.71 23.46
N LEU A 295 16.50 -9.52 22.86
CA LEU A 295 15.04 -9.41 23.04
C LEU A 295 14.63 -9.74 24.48
N THR A 296 15.22 -10.77 25.09
CA THR A 296 14.93 -11.18 26.46
C THR A 296 15.31 -10.08 27.45
N GLU A 297 16.47 -9.46 27.29
CA GLU A 297 16.92 -8.34 28.13
C GLU A 297 16.05 -7.10 27.89
N THR A 298 15.74 -6.77 26.62
CA THR A 298 14.90 -5.61 26.26
C THR A 298 13.51 -5.67 26.91
N PHE A 299 12.90 -6.84 26.96
CA PHE A 299 11.54 -7.03 27.48
C PHE A 299 11.49 -7.74 28.84
N ASN A 300 12.61 -7.81 29.57
CA ASN A 300 12.70 -8.47 30.89
C ASN A 300 12.11 -9.90 30.89
N GLY A 301 12.33 -10.67 29.82
CA GLY A 301 11.82 -12.04 29.68
C GLY A 301 10.34 -12.16 29.38
N ASP A 302 9.66 -11.07 29.05
CA ASP A 302 8.24 -11.11 28.66
C ASP A 302 8.06 -11.76 27.28
N HIS A 303 7.83 -13.06 27.29
CA HIS A 303 7.64 -13.86 26.06
C HIS A 303 6.40 -13.44 25.24
N ALA A 304 5.38 -12.86 25.87
CA ALA A 304 4.20 -12.38 25.15
C ALA A 304 4.56 -11.15 24.30
N MET A 305 5.35 -10.22 24.86
CA MET A 305 5.88 -9.07 24.15
C MET A 305 6.83 -9.46 23.02
N ILE A 306 7.76 -10.39 23.27
CA ILE A 306 8.69 -10.90 22.25
C ILE A 306 7.95 -11.56 21.10
N GLY A 307 6.98 -12.44 21.39
CA GLY A 307 6.17 -13.09 20.38
C GLY A 307 5.27 -12.13 19.60
N TYR A 308 4.77 -11.09 20.25
CA TYR A 308 4.02 -10.02 19.57
C TYR A 308 4.92 -9.21 18.62
N LEU A 309 6.11 -8.82 19.08
CA LEU A 309 7.08 -8.13 18.24
C LEU A 309 7.47 -9.00 17.04
N GLN A 310 7.68 -10.29 17.23
CA GLN A 310 7.97 -11.24 16.16
C GLN A 310 6.88 -11.23 15.08
N ARG A 311 5.61 -11.30 15.51
CA ARG A 311 4.47 -11.26 14.56
C ARG A 311 4.36 -9.91 13.85
N ILE A 312 4.57 -8.79 14.55
CA ILE A 312 4.57 -7.47 13.93
C ILE A 312 5.68 -7.33 12.89
N LEU A 313 6.92 -7.70 13.23
CA LEU A 313 8.05 -7.58 12.32
C LEU A 313 7.94 -8.57 11.15
N GLY A 314 7.42 -9.76 11.42
CA GLY A 314 7.10 -10.73 10.37
C GLY A 314 5.99 -10.23 9.43
N TYR A 315 4.91 -9.70 9.98
CA TYR A 315 3.85 -9.06 9.20
C TYR A 315 4.41 -7.87 8.38
N ALA A 316 5.24 -7.03 8.98
CA ALA A 316 5.87 -5.91 8.28
C ALA A 316 6.80 -6.36 7.15
N ALA A 317 7.43 -7.55 7.24
CA ALA A 317 8.21 -8.14 6.16
C ALA A 317 7.34 -8.64 5.00
N THR A 318 6.02 -8.83 5.19
CA THR A 318 5.08 -9.03 4.08
C THR A 318 4.78 -7.69 3.40
N GLY A 319 4.39 -7.69 2.15
CA GLY A 319 3.89 -6.48 1.49
C GLY A 319 2.38 -6.27 1.69
N ALA A 320 1.76 -6.95 2.65
CA ALA A 320 0.33 -6.86 2.91
C ALA A 320 0.00 -5.71 3.87
N VAL A 321 -1.04 -4.94 3.57
CA VAL A 321 -1.55 -3.85 4.43
C VAL A 321 -2.97 -4.21 4.86
N THR A 322 -3.11 -5.21 5.74
CA THR A 322 -4.41 -5.75 6.18
C THR A 322 -4.80 -5.33 7.59
N HIS A 323 -3.83 -5.12 8.47
CA HIS A 323 -4.07 -4.79 9.88
C HIS A 323 -4.19 -3.29 10.15
N HIS A 324 -3.75 -2.43 9.22
CA HIS A 324 -3.81 -0.96 9.35
C HIS A 324 -3.23 -0.45 10.68
N ILE A 325 -2.05 -0.92 11.07
CA ILE A 325 -1.40 -0.60 12.35
C ILE A 325 -0.27 0.43 12.17
N LEU A 326 0.00 1.17 13.24
CA LEU A 326 1.18 2.01 13.43
C LEU A 326 1.88 1.58 14.73
N PRO A 327 2.81 0.60 14.69
CA PRO A 327 3.65 0.29 15.83
C PRO A 327 4.48 1.51 16.24
N PHE A 328 4.39 1.89 17.51
CA PHE A 328 5.17 2.97 18.09
C PHE A 328 6.05 2.42 19.20
N LEU A 329 7.35 2.29 18.94
CA LEU A 329 8.37 1.86 19.89
C LEU A 329 8.70 3.05 20.79
N HIS A 330 8.23 3.04 22.04
CA HIS A 330 8.35 4.16 22.97
C HIS A 330 9.17 3.81 24.21
N GLY A 331 9.97 4.76 24.70
CA GLY A 331 10.72 4.62 25.96
C GLY A 331 11.80 5.68 26.10
N ALA A 332 12.31 5.85 27.33
CA ALA A 332 13.12 6.99 27.76
C ALA A 332 14.53 7.11 27.15
N GLY A 333 14.99 6.12 26.39
CA GLY A 333 16.34 6.09 25.80
C GLY A 333 17.21 4.95 26.35
N ALA A 334 18.29 4.60 25.63
CA ALA A 334 19.21 3.50 25.95
C ALA A 334 18.51 2.15 26.27
N ASN A 335 17.44 1.83 25.56
CA ASN A 335 16.54 0.70 25.83
C ASN A 335 16.35 -0.25 24.62
N GLY A 336 17.27 -0.18 23.64
CA GLY A 336 17.30 -1.12 22.53
C GLY A 336 16.44 -0.76 21.30
N LYS A 337 15.61 0.30 21.32
CA LYS A 337 14.80 0.71 20.15
C LYS A 337 15.62 0.91 18.89
N THR A 338 16.69 1.70 18.98
CA THR A 338 17.58 1.99 17.84
C THR A 338 18.26 0.72 17.34
N VAL A 339 18.77 -0.12 18.25
CA VAL A 339 19.38 -1.42 17.87
C VAL A 339 18.37 -2.28 17.11
N LEU A 340 17.12 -2.36 17.58
CA LEU A 340 16.06 -3.11 16.89
C LEU A 340 15.80 -2.57 15.49
N THR A 341 15.64 -1.25 15.34
CA THR A 341 15.35 -0.65 14.02
C THR A 341 16.53 -0.73 13.08
N ASP A 342 17.77 -0.61 13.56
CA ASP A 342 18.98 -0.73 12.75
C ASP A 342 19.16 -2.17 12.24
N VAL A 343 18.93 -3.17 13.10
CA VAL A 343 18.91 -4.59 12.68
C VAL A 343 17.83 -4.82 11.62
N LEU A 344 16.63 -4.29 11.81
CA LEU A 344 15.52 -4.44 10.87
C LEU A 344 15.84 -3.83 9.50
N LEU A 345 16.37 -2.60 9.48
CA LEU A 345 16.81 -1.91 8.25
C LEU A 345 17.93 -2.68 7.55
N ALA A 346 18.91 -3.17 8.31
CA ALA A 346 20.04 -3.90 7.76
C ALA A 346 19.67 -5.28 7.24
N VAL A 347 18.81 -6.03 7.94
CA VAL A 347 18.37 -7.38 7.51
C VAL A 347 17.50 -7.30 6.25
N LEU A 348 16.52 -6.39 6.24
CA LEU A 348 15.56 -6.27 5.13
C LEU A 348 16.14 -5.56 3.90
N GLY A 349 17.26 -4.85 4.02
CA GLY A 349 17.93 -4.20 2.88
C GLY A 349 17.02 -3.25 2.13
N ASP A 350 16.83 -3.47 0.83
CA ASP A 350 16.04 -2.57 -0.02
C ASP A 350 14.54 -2.51 0.34
N TYR A 351 14.04 -3.50 1.09
CA TYR A 351 12.65 -3.51 1.55
C TYR A 351 12.38 -2.60 2.74
N ALA A 352 13.44 -2.12 3.42
CA ALA A 352 13.31 -1.23 4.57
C ALA A 352 13.94 0.14 4.31
N ILE A 353 13.23 1.18 4.70
CA ILE A 353 13.69 2.57 4.51
C ILE A 353 13.50 3.39 5.78
N THR A 354 14.30 4.42 5.92
CA THR A 354 14.09 5.46 6.94
C THR A 354 13.34 6.63 6.31
N LEU A 355 12.32 7.11 7.01
CA LEU A 355 11.58 8.32 6.66
C LEU A 355 11.73 9.36 7.77
N PRO A 356 11.77 10.64 7.44
CA PRO A 356 11.75 11.70 8.44
C PRO A 356 10.38 11.75 9.13
N SER A 357 10.38 12.09 10.44
CA SER A 357 9.15 12.09 11.26
C SER A 357 8.08 13.06 10.79
N HIS A 358 8.44 14.13 10.08
CA HIS A 358 7.47 15.10 9.53
C HIS A 358 6.48 14.47 8.53
N VAL A 359 6.75 13.25 8.04
CA VAL A 359 5.79 12.49 7.22
C VAL A 359 4.54 12.14 8.02
N LEU A 360 4.65 11.94 9.34
CA LEU A 360 3.55 11.61 10.25
C LEU A 360 3.13 12.77 11.14
N ILE A 361 3.95 13.81 11.23
CA ILE A 361 3.75 14.96 12.10
C ILE A 361 3.23 16.13 11.26
N ALA A 362 2.32 16.92 11.83
CA ALA A 362 1.77 18.09 11.16
C ALA A 362 2.86 19.13 10.89
N ASP A 363 3.24 19.27 9.64
CA ASP A 363 4.21 20.24 9.17
C ASP A 363 3.67 20.93 7.90
N LYS A 364 4.05 22.20 7.72
CA LYS A 364 3.67 23.01 6.55
C LYS A 364 4.43 22.62 5.26
N TYR A 365 5.50 21.84 5.37
CA TYR A 365 6.46 21.58 4.29
C TYR A 365 6.57 20.09 3.90
N SER A 366 5.48 19.31 3.97
CA SER A 366 5.58 17.91 3.53
C SER A 366 5.70 17.81 2.00
N HIS A 367 6.75 17.14 1.53
CA HIS A 367 6.99 16.93 0.10
C HIS A 367 6.52 15.53 -0.34
N ASP A 368 5.75 15.46 -1.44
CA ASP A 368 5.31 14.20 -2.08
C ASP A 368 6.47 13.28 -2.51
N THR A 369 7.69 13.82 -2.57
CA THR A 369 8.90 13.08 -2.94
C THR A 369 9.28 12.00 -1.92
N GLU A 370 9.05 12.26 -0.62
CA GLU A 370 9.31 11.25 0.42
C GLU A 370 8.34 10.07 0.30
N LEU A 371 7.10 10.32 -0.09
CA LEU A 371 6.11 9.28 -0.31
C LEU A 371 6.47 8.36 -1.49
N ALA A 372 7.18 8.88 -2.49
CA ALA A 372 7.63 8.08 -3.63
C ALA A 372 8.61 6.96 -3.22
N ARG A 373 9.34 7.13 -2.12
CA ARG A 373 10.26 6.11 -1.57
C ARG A 373 9.53 4.92 -0.97
N LEU A 374 8.26 5.09 -0.60
CA LEU A 374 7.41 4.02 -0.07
C LEU A 374 7.02 2.98 -1.12
N ALA A 375 7.10 3.31 -2.42
CA ALA A 375 6.75 2.38 -3.48
C ALA A 375 7.63 1.11 -3.42
N GLY A 376 6.98 -0.04 -3.17
CA GLY A 376 7.63 -1.35 -3.01
C GLY A 376 8.38 -1.54 -1.68
N ALA A 377 8.48 -0.54 -0.78
CA ALA A 377 9.00 -0.72 0.56
C ALA A 377 8.03 -1.55 1.40
N ARG A 378 8.54 -2.34 2.35
CA ARG A 378 7.76 -3.14 3.29
C ARG A 378 7.81 -2.62 4.71
N VAL A 379 8.93 -2.02 5.07
CA VAL A 379 9.11 -1.36 6.35
C VAL A 379 9.56 0.08 6.12
N ALA A 380 8.92 1.01 6.79
CA ALA A 380 9.35 2.40 6.83
C ALA A 380 9.49 2.84 8.28
N VAL A 381 10.73 3.06 8.71
CA VAL A 381 11.05 3.50 10.07
C VAL A 381 11.02 5.03 10.10
N CYS A 382 10.15 5.58 10.94
CA CYS A 382 10.10 7.00 11.25
C CYS A 382 10.74 7.24 12.62
N SER A 383 11.82 8.03 12.65
CA SER A 383 12.57 8.30 13.87
C SER A 383 12.47 9.77 14.29
N GLU A 384 12.73 10.02 15.57
CA GLU A 384 12.87 11.36 16.16
C GLU A 384 11.63 12.24 16.04
N VAL A 385 10.61 11.87 16.81
CA VAL A 385 9.50 12.80 17.05
C VAL A 385 9.98 13.87 18.05
N THR A 386 9.86 15.13 17.65
CA THR A 386 10.19 16.26 18.54
C THR A 386 9.22 16.31 19.71
N GLU A 387 9.70 16.80 20.87
CA GLU A 387 8.94 16.87 22.12
C GLU A 387 7.56 17.53 21.99
N ASN A 388 7.40 18.48 21.08
CA ASN A 388 6.15 19.18 20.80
C ASN A 388 5.49 18.75 19.49
N GLY A 389 5.85 17.58 18.95
CA GLY A 389 5.26 17.05 17.71
C GLY A 389 3.76 16.83 17.85
N LYS A 390 3.01 17.06 16.78
CA LYS A 390 1.57 16.76 16.70
C LYS A 390 1.33 15.83 15.53
N PHE A 391 0.60 14.74 15.78
CA PHE A 391 0.25 13.85 14.67
C PHE A 391 -0.62 14.57 13.61
N ASP A 392 -0.28 14.32 12.35
CA ASP A 392 -1.21 14.53 11.24
C ASP A 392 -2.06 13.26 11.11
N GLU A 393 -3.19 13.23 11.82
CA GLU A 393 -4.05 12.06 11.91
C GLU A 393 -4.58 11.61 10.54
N GLU A 394 -4.77 12.54 9.60
CA GLU A 394 -5.22 12.22 8.25
C GLU A 394 -4.12 11.52 7.46
N LYS A 395 -2.88 12.00 7.54
CA LYS A 395 -1.72 11.32 6.95
C LYS A 395 -1.48 9.95 7.56
N VAL A 396 -1.55 9.83 8.90
CA VAL A 396 -1.44 8.52 9.56
C VAL A 396 -2.48 7.55 9.01
N LYS A 397 -3.75 7.97 8.87
CA LYS A 397 -4.82 7.13 8.31
C LYS A 397 -4.57 6.75 6.87
N SER A 398 -4.14 7.69 6.04
CA SER A 398 -3.82 7.47 4.63
C SER A 398 -2.63 6.51 4.46
N LEU A 399 -1.54 6.74 5.18
CA LEU A 399 -0.30 5.97 5.03
C LEU A 399 -0.33 4.58 5.68
N THR A 400 -1.22 4.36 6.65
CA THR A 400 -1.45 3.03 7.25
C THR A 400 -2.65 2.31 6.65
N GLY A 401 -3.36 2.95 5.72
CA GLY A 401 -4.45 2.36 4.97
C GLY A 401 -3.98 1.55 3.76
N GLY A 402 -4.89 0.80 3.16
CA GLY A 402 -4.64 0.05 1.93
C GLY A 402 -5.00 0.81 0.65
N ASP A 403 -5.41 2.08 0.75
CA ASP A 403 -5.80 2.90 -0.39
C ASP A 403 -4.57 3.29 -1.22
N ARG A 404 -4.77 3.46 -2.53
CA ARG A 404 -3.69 3.88 -3.44
C ARG A 404 -3.16 5.26 -3.04
N LEU A 405 -1.84 5.39 -3.04
CA LEU A 405 -1.13 6.63 -2.75
C LEU A 405 -0.64 7.25 -4.05
N SER A 406 -0.80 8.58 -4.17
CA SER A 406 -0.20 9.37 -5.24
C SER A 406 1.11 9.99 -4.73
N ALA A 407 2.16 9.83 -5.52
CA ALA A 407 3.49 10.37 -5.22
C ALA A 407 4.21 10.77 -6.50
N ARG A 408 5.32 11.49 -6.37
CA ARG A 408 6.18 11.81 -7.53
C ARG A 408 7.65 11.82 -7.13
N PHE A 409 8.49 11.30 -8.00
CA PHE A 409 9.93 11.53 -7.91
C PHE A 409 10.26 12.97 -8.34
N LEU A 410 11.37 13.50 -7.87
CA LEU A 410 11.82 14.85 -8.22
C LEU A 410 11.91 14.99 -9.75
N TYR A 411 11.33 16.05 -10.30
CA TYR A 411 11.26 16.33 -11.76
C TYR A 411 10.53 15.26 -12.60
N SER A 412 9.74 14.40 -11.98
CA SER A 412 8.97 13.36 -12.67
C SER A 412 7.47 13.64 -12.59
N ASN A 413 6.69 12.97 -13.45
CA ASN A 413 5.23 13.01 -13.36
C ASN A 413 4.74 12.26 -12.11
N PRO A 414 3.61 12.66 -11.51
CA PRO A 414 2.97 11.87 -10.47
C PRO A 414 2.66 10.45 -10.94
N PHE A 415 2.76 9.50 -10.03
CA PHE A 415 2.36 8.11 -10.24
C PHE A 415 1.60 7.61 -9.01
N GLU A 416 0.77 6.60 -9.22
CA GLU A 416 0.04 5.94 -8.14
C GLU A 416 0.64 4.57 -7.88
N PHE A 417 0.66 4.18 -6.60
CA PHE A 417 1.07 2.84 -6.19
C PHE A 417 0.19 2.33 -5.05
N THR A 418 0.06 1.02 -4.96
CA THR A 418 -0.59 0.37 -3.82
C THR A 418 0.40 0.26 -2.67
N PRO A 419 0.07 0.71 -1.44
CA PRO A 419 0.94 0.57 -0.29
C PRO A 419 1.29 -0.89 -0.03
N SER A 420 2.56 -1.13 0.27
CA SER A 420 3.09 -2.44 0.67
C SER A 420 3.90 -2.35 1.97
N HIS A 421 3.77 -1.24 2.69
CA HIS A 421 4.60 -0.93 3.83
C HIS A 421 3.83 -0.92 5.16
N THR A 422 4.53 -1.30 6.21
CA THR A 422 4.16 -1.00 7.60
C THR A 422 5.07 0.13 8.09
N LEU A 423 4.46 1.22 8.57
CA LEU A 423 5.18 2.28 9.23
C LEU A 423 5.51 1.85 10.66
N ILE A 424 6.75 2.07 11.09
CA ILE A 424 7.19 1.86 12.47
C ILE A 424 7.71 3.20 12.98
N LEU A 425 7.06 3.74 14.00
CA LEU A 425 7.52 4.95 14.67
C LEU A 425 8.36 4.56 15.87
N HIS A 426 9.49 5.24 16.09
CA HIS A 426 10.21 5.13 17.37
C HIS A 426 10.58 6.50 17.90
N GLY A 427 10.51 6.66 19.22
CA GLY A 427 10.80 7.93 19.87
C GLY A 427 10.78 7.85 21.39
N ASN A 428 11.29 8.91 22.01
CA ASN A 428 11.29 9.09 23.46
C ASN A 428 10.11 9.93 23.94
N HIS A 429 9.47 10.66 23.04
CA HIS A 429 8.33 11.52 23.32
C HIS A 429 7.10 11.04 22.57
N GLN A 430 5.95 11.22 23.17
CA GLN A 430 4.65 10.91 22.58
C GLN A 430 4.11 12.18 21.90
N PRO A 431 3.90 12.17 20.57
CA PRO A 431 3.32 13.33 19.88
C PRO A 431 1.90 13.59 20.31
N SER A 432 1.51 14.85 20.47
CA SER A 432 0.14 15.18 20.83
C SER A 432 -0.86 14.80 19.73
N VAL A 433 -2.06 14.38 20.14
CA VAL A 433 -3.17 13.98 19.27
C VAL A 433 -4.29 15.03 19.37
N LYS A 434 -4.63 15.69 18.27
CA LYS A 434 -5.53 16.84 18.30
C LYS A 434 -7.00 16.46 18.47
N VAL A 435 -7.46 15.46 17.73
CA VAL A 435 -8.88 15.03 17.69
C VAL A 435 -9.06 13.64 18.28
N GLY A 436 -8.07 12.76 18.11
CA GLY A 436 -8.01 11.46 18.73
C GLY A 436 -9.21 10.55 18.43
N GLY A 437 -9.73 10.59 17.20
CA GLY A 437 -10.89 9.75 16.86
C GLY A 437 -10.54 8.26 16.85
N HIS A 438 -11.55 7.39 17.13
CA HIS A 438 -11.41 5.93 17.13
C HIS A 438 -10.65 5.38 15.91
N SER A 439 -10.77 6.02 14.74
CA SER A 439 -10.05 5.62 13.52
C SER A 439 -8.53 5.83 13.59
N PHE A 440 -8.04 6.71 14.45
CA PHE A 440 -6.61 6.91 14.74
C PHE A 440 -6.14 5.90 15.79
N TRP A 441 -6.78 5.89 16.97
CA TRP A 441 -6.37 5.08 18.13
C TRP A 441 -6.35 3.58 17.82
N ARG A 442 -7.33 3.08 17.07
CA ARG A 442 -7.34 1.66 16.66
C ARG A 442 -6.13 1.25 15.78
N ARG A 443 -5.36 2.22 15.26
CA ARG A 443 -4.15 1.95 14.47
C ARG A 443 -2.90 1.97 15.32
N LEU A 444 -2.83 2.87 16.27
CA LEU A 444 -1.66 3.04 17.12
C LEU A 444 -1.47 1.79 18.00
N ARG A 445 -0.22 1.34 18.10
CA ARG A 445 0.21 0.26 18.99
C ARG A 445 1.44 0.73 19.74
N LEU A 446 1.23 1.27 20.95
CA LEU A 446 2.33 1.73 21.78
C LEU A 446 3.04 0.54 22.39
N ILE A 447 4.24 0.26 21.91
CA ILE A 447 5.11 -0.85 22.39
C ILE A 447 6.11 -0.28 23.38
N PRO A 448 5.95 -0.52 24.69
CA PRO A 448 6.82 0.08 25.71
C PRO A 448 8.17 -0.62 25.78
N PHE A 449 9.24 0.16 25.67
CA PHE A 449 10.64 -0.22 25.89
C PHE A 449 11.09 0.38 27.20
N GLU A 450 10.84 -0.30 28.31
CA GLU A 450 11.02 0.24 29.66
C GLU A 450 12.37 -0.12 30.28
N ASN A 451 13.00 -1.21 29.80
CA ASN A 451 14.28 -1.63 30.34
C ASN A 451 15.43 -0.76 29.81
N THR A 452 15.99 0.08 30.66
CA THR A 452 17.16 0.90 30.33
C THR A 452 18.43 0.09 30.56
N VAL A 453 19.27 -0.03 29.52
CA VAL A 453 20.57 -0.73 29.64
C VAL A 453 21.58 0.18 30.32
N PRO A 454 22.17 -0.24 31.49
CA PRO A 454 23.24 0.51 32.15
C PRO A 454 24.42 0.75 31.21
N GLU A 455 25.13 1.85 31.42
CA GLU A 455 26.23 2.27 30.52
C GLU A 455 27.32 1.19 30.41
N GLU A 456 27.65 0.54 31.52
CA GLU A 456 28.66 -0.50 31.57
C GLU A 456 28.29 -1.80 30.86
N GLN A 457 26.99 -1.98 30.56
CA GLN A 457 26.46 -3.15 29.85
C GLN A 457 26.17 -2.86 28.36
N ARG A 458 26.35 -1.61 27.94
CA ARG A 458 26.13 -1.24 26.55
C ARG A 458 27.21 -1.82 25.65
N VAL A 459 26.78 -2.51 24.59
CA VAL A 459 27.67 -3.07 23.60
C VAL A 459 27.70 -2.15 22.38
N GLU A 460 28.86 -1.57 22.13
CA GLU A 460 29.07 -0.73 20.95
C GLU A 460 28.98 -1.58 19.68
N GLY A 461 28.30 -1.06 18.65
CA GLY A 461 28.11 -1.77 17.39
C GLY A 461 27.28 -3.05 17.51
N LEU A 462 26.34 -3.13 18.49
CA LEU A 462 25.54 -4.34 18.69
C LEU A 462 24.70 -4.70 17.45
N ALA A 463 24.09 -3.72 16.80
CA ALA A 463 23.27 -3.98 15.62
C ALA A 463 24.09 -4.60 14.46
N GLU A 464 25.27 -4.04 14.18
CA GLU A 464 26.18 -4.53 13.17
C GLU A 464 26.64 -5.96 13.45
N ARG A 465 26.95 -6.26 14.73
CA ARG A 465 27.34 -7.62 15.16
C ARG A 465 26.20 -8.62 15.00
N LEU A 466 24.98 -8.25 15.42
CA LEU A 466 23.81 -9.09 15.28
C LEU A 466 23.56 -9.45 13.81
N VAL A 467 23.64 -8.46 12.93
CA VAL A 467 23.45 -8.68 11.49
C VAL A 467 24.55 -9.52 10.87
N ALA A 468 25.82 -9.25 11.24
CA ALA A 468 26.96 -9.97 10.68
C ALA A 468 27.02 -11.43 11.13
N GLU A 469 26.68 -11.72 12.39
CA GLU A 469 26.80 -13.06 12.96
C GLU A 469 25.50 -13.88 12.83
N GLU A 470 24.33 -13.26 12.94
CA GLU A 470 23.04 -13.94 13.06
C GLU A 470 21.99 -13.46 12.05
N GLY A 471 22.34 -12.55 11.12
CA GLY A 471 21.39 -11.93 10.19
C GLY A 471 20.46 -12.89 9.45
N PRO A 472 20.97 -13.97 8.81
CA PRO A 472 20.11 -14.93 8.11
C PRO A 472 19.14 -15.68 9.05
N GLY A 473 19.56 -15.97 10.29
CA GLY A 473 18.70 -16.55 11.33
C GLY A 473 17.65 -15.52 11.84
N ILE A 474 18.04 -14.25 11.97
CA ILE A 474 17.09 -13.17 12.33
C ILE A 474 16.03 -13.01 11.24
N LEU A 475 16.40 -13.08 9.96
CA LEU A 475 15.43 -13.09 8.87
C LEU A 475 14.50 -14.31 8.97
N ALA A 476 15.04 -15.49 9.30
CA ALA A 476 14.23 -16.69 9.50
C ALA A 476 13.26 -16.53 10.69
N TRP A 477 13.70 -15.90 11.77
CA TRP A 477 12.85 -15.55 12.91
C TRP A 477 11.70 -14.60 12.50
N MET A 478 11.96 -13.65 11.61
CA MET A 478 10.92 -12.77 11.05
C MET A 478 9.96 -13.55 10.13
N VAL A 479 10.46 -14.47 9.31
CA VAL A 479 9.62 -15.32 8.43
C VAL A 479 8.68 -16.18 9.28
N ALA A 480 9.17 -16.78 10.36
CA ALA A 480 8.31 -17.50 11.32
C ALA A 480 7.24 -16.57 11.93
N GLY A 481 7.61 -15.32 12.22
CA GLY A 481 6.67 -14.28 12.65
C GLY A 481 5.60 -13.95 11.60
N ALA A 482 5.96 -13.91 10.32
CA ALA A 482 5.00 -13.71 9.22
C ALA A 482 3.99 -14.85 9.13
N GLN A 483 4.44 -16.09 9.30
CA GLN A 483 3.55 -17.25 9.36
C GLN A 483 2.60 -17.17 10.57
N ALA A 484 3.12 -16.86 11.76
CA ALA A 484 2.33 -16.74 12.99
C ALA A 484 1.33 -15.58 12.93
N ALA A 485 1.64 -14.50 12.21
CA ALA A 485 0.76 -13.34 12.05
C ALA A 485 -0.51 -13.63 11.22
N ARG A 486 -0.60 -14.76 10.52
CA ARG A 486 -1.78 -15.18 9.75
C ARG A 486 -2.99 -15.43 10.65
N ASP A 487 -2.76 -15.92 11.86
CA ASP A 487 -3.80 -16.17 12.85
C ASP A 487 -4.13 -14.92 13.69
N GLY A 488 -3.54 -13.78 13.33
CA GLY A 488 -3.68 -12.50 14.00
C GLY A 488 -2.40 -12.08 14.73
N LEU A 489 -2.32 -10.78 15.05
CA LEU A 489 -1.13 -10.24 15.72
C LEU A 489 -1.07 -10.59 17.22
N GLY A 490 -2.21 -10.84 17.87
CA GLY A 490 -2.27 -11.26 19.29
C GLY A 490 -1.68 -10.20 20.21
N GLU A 491 -2.33 -9.04 20.30
CA GLU A 491 -1.88 -7.88 21.09
C GLU A 491 -1.81 -8.20 22.60
N PRO A 492 -0.65 -8.06 23.27
CA PRO A 492 -0.53 -8.27 24.70
C PRO A 492 -1.28 -7.19 25.51
N ALA A 493 -1.75 -7.53 26.69
CA ALA A 493 -2.43 -6.59 27.58
C ALA A 493 -1.56 -5.35 27.89
N ARG A 494 -0.24 -5.52 27.97
CA ARG A 494 0.72 -4.43 28.20
C ARG A 494 0.74 -3.39 27.09
N VAL A 495 0.63 -3.82 25.81
CA VAL A 495 0.56 -2.91 24.66
C VAL A 495 -0.81 -2.22 24.61
N ALA A 496 -1.88 -2.99 24.84
CA ALA A 496 -3.23 -2.45 24.89
C ALA A 496 -3.38 -1.40 26.00
N GLN A 497 -2.85 -1.68 27.20
CA GLN A 497 -2.86 -0.75 28.35
C GLN A 497 -2.04 0.51 28.03
N ALA A 498 -0.80 0.36 27.58
CA ALA A 498 0.04 1.51 27.23
C ALA A 498 -0.59 2.41 26.15
N THR A 499 -1.28 1.81 25.19
CA THR A 499 -2.01 2.56 24.16
C THR A 499 -3.23 3.28 24.74
N ALA A 500 -3.97 2.64 25.65
CA ALA A 500 -5.13 3.22 26.34
C ALA A 500 -4.72 4.35 27.28
N ASP A 501 -3.62 4.19 28.03
CA ASP A 501 -3.08 5.23 28.89
C ASP A 501 -2.70 6.47 28.07
N TYR A 502 -2.05 6.27 26.94
CA TYR A 502 -1.71 7.37 26.04
C TYR A 502 -2.98 8.05 25.46
N GLU A 503 -4.01 7.28 25.07
CA GLU A 503 -5.29 7.83 24.63
C GLU A 503 -5.94 8.67 25.74
N GLN A 504 -5.91 8.20 26.97
CA GLN A 504 -6.46 8.92 28.14
C GLN A 504 -5.67 10.20 28.46
N ASP A 505 -4.32 10.16 28.37
CA ASP A 505 -3.47 11.33 28.59
C ASP A 505 -3.69 12.42 27.54
N GLU A 506 -4.01 12.05 26.31
CA GLU A 506 -4.30 12.99 25.22
C GLU A 506 -5.78 13.44 25.20
N ASP A 507 -6.66 12.75 25.92
CA ASP A 507 -8.08 13.11 25.99
C ASP A 507 -8.36 14.21 27.02
N ALA A 508 -7.90 15.40 26.68
CA ALA A 508 -8.12 16.57 27.54
C ALA A 508 -9.60 16.88 27.82
N LEU A 509 -10.50 16.60 26.86
CA LEU A 509 -11.92 16.80 27.07
C LEU A 509 -12.53 15.75 28.01
N GLY A 510 -12.11 14.49 27.92
CA GLY A 510 -12.51 13.43 28.86
C GLY A 510 -12.07 13.79 30.28
N ARG A 511 -10.81 14.17 30.48
CA ARG A 511 -10.31 14.62 31.77
C ARG A 511 -11.09 15.84 32.32
N PHE A 512 -11.42 16.81 31.47
CA PHE A 512 -12.28 17.94 31.88
C PHE A 512 -13.66 17.46 32.34
N ILE A 513 -14.25 16.51 31.61
CA ILE A 513 -15.56 15.94 31.97
C ILE A 513 -15.48 15.26 33.35
N ASP A 514 -14.46 14.43 33.57
CA ASP A 514 -14.28 13.70 34.81
C ASP A 514 -13.96 14.63 36.00
N ASP A 515 -13.15 15.66 35.77
CA ASP A 515 -12.72 16.60 36.82
C ASP A 515 -13.80 17.62 37.20
N ARG A 516 -14.60 18.08 36.22
CA ARG A 516 -15.42 19.29 36.39
C ARG A 516 -16.91 19.09 36.12
N LEU A 517 -17.33 17.96 35.57
CA LEU A 517 -18.73 17.69 35.25
C LEU A 517 -19.27 16.48 36.01
N HIS A 518 -20.47 16.61 36.52
CA HIS A 518 -21.25 15.48 36.99
C HIS A 518 -22.29 15.13 35.92
N LEU A 519 -22.28 13.88 35.47
CA LEU A 519 -23.17 13.37 34.43
C LEU A 519 -24.35 12.61 35.07
N ALA A 520 -25.56 13.01 34.72
CA ALA A 520 -26.83 12.34 35.08
C ALA A 520 -27.69 12.14 33.83
N PRO A 521 -27.29 11.22 32.91
CA PRO A 521 -27.95 11.03 31.61
C PRO A 521 -29.45 10.77 31.79
N GLY A 522 -30.28 11.44 30.99
CA GLY A 522 -31.74 11.27 31.03
C GLY A 522 -32.45 11.98 32.18
N ASN A 523 -31.73 12.68 33.09
CA ASN A 523 -32.38 13.46 34.16
C ASN A 523 -32.63 14.91 33.68
N PRO A 524 -33.91 15.30 33.40
CA PRO A 524 -34.23 16.61 32.89
C PRO A 524 -34.10 17.74 33.94
N ASN A 525 -33.96 17.37 35.23
CA ASN A 525 -33.82 18.34 36.34
C ASN A 525 -32.36 18.76 36.55
N VAL A 526 -31.39 18.01 36.02
CA VAL A 526 -29.97 18.36 36.06
C VAL A 526 -29.62 19.13 34.77
N LYS A 527 -29.18 20.38 34.91
CA LYS A 527 -28.90 21.26 33.78
C LYS A 527 -27.74 22.17 34.09
N ALA A 528 -26.82 22.34 33.12
CA ALA A 528 -25.74 23.33 33.19
C ALA A 528 -25.85 24.34 32.04
N ASP A 529 -25.68 25.65 32.33
CA ASP A 529 -25.61 26.70 31.31
C ASP A 529 -24.41 26.45 30.41
N THR A 530 -24.63 26.45 29.09
CA THR A 530 -23.58 26.19 28.10
C THR A 530 -22.44 27.18 28.11
N SER A 531 -22.70 28.44 28.48
CA SER A 531 -21.70 29.49 28.62
C SER A 531 -20.83 29.28 29.86
N LEU A 532 -21.43 28.81 30.94
CA LEU A 532 -20.74 28.52 32.19
C LEU A 532 -19.83 27.31 32.06
N VAL A 533 -20.33 26.23 31.44
CA VAL A 533 -19.51 25.04 31.11
C VAL A 533 -18.34 25.46 30.23
N ARG A 534 -18.55 26.35 29.25
CA ARG A 534 -17.47 26.85 28.42
C ARG A 534 -16.45 27.66 29.21
N LYS A 535 -16.87 28.54 30.10
CA LYS A 535 -15.97 29.31 30.95
C LYS A 535 -15.08 28.39 31.81
N ASN A 536 -15.70 27.40 32.46
CA ASN A 536 -15.00 26.40 33.24
C ASN A 536 -14.02 25.59 32.40
N TYR A 537 -14.39 25.22 31.17
CA TYR A 537 -13.50 24.52 30.25
C TYR A 537 -12.30 25.40 29.88
N SER A 538 -12.49 26.68 29.59
CA SER A 538 -11.41 27.60 29.26
C SER A 538 -10.44 27.80 30.44
N GLU A 539 -10.97 27.89 31.67
CA GLU A 539 -10.16 27.97 32.90
C GLU A 539 -9.38 26.68 33.14
N TRP A 540 -10.06 25.52 33.06
CA TRP A 540 -9.43 24.22 33.19
C TRP A 540 -8.32 23.99 32.14
N CYS A 541 -8.55 24.38 30.88
CA CYS A 541 -7.52 24.30 29.83
C CYS A 541 -6.27 25.14 30.16
N ARG A 542 -6.50 26.35 30.69
CA ARG A 542 -5.39 27.24 31.08
C ARG A 542 -4.58 26.65 32.23
N ASP A 543 -5.28 26.13 33.25
CA ASP A 543 -4.66 25.58 34.45
C ASP A 543 -3.84 24.30 34.14
N ASN A 544 -4.29 23.51 33.12
CA ASN A 544 -3.66 22.27 32.68
C ASN A 544 -2.74 22.43 31.46
N GLY A 545 -2.53 23.66 30.94
CA GLY A 545 -1.67 23.91 29.79
C GLY A 545 -2.17 23.29 28.47
N VAL A 546 -3.48 23.07 28.35
CA VAL A 546 -4.13 22.39 27.19
C VAL A 546 -4.66 23.41 26.20
N THR A 547 -4.59 23.10 24.92
CA THR A 547 -5.16 23.94 23.86
C THR A 547 -6.69 23.84 23.87
N GLU A 548 -7.36 24.96 24.01
CA GLU A 548 -8.83 25.08 24.07
C GLU A 548 -9.50 24.72 22.74
N LEU A 549 -10.54 23.91 22.79
CA LEU A 549 -11.44 23.67 21.65
C LEU A 549 -12.30 24.92 21.36
N SER A 550 -12.62 25.15 20.10
CA SER A 550 -13.59 26.20 19.74
C SER A 550 -14.98 25.90 20.36
N ALA A 551 -15.82 26.93 20.58
CA ALA A 551 -17.16 26.76 21.15
C ALA A 551 -18.04 25.74 20.39
N ILE A 552 -17.91 25.73 19.07
CA ILE A 552 -18.65 24.80 18.20
C ILE A 552 -18.14 23.36 18.39
N ALA A 553 -16.81 23.19 18.43
CA ALA A 553 -16.18 21.88 18.63
C ALA A 553 -16.48 21.33 20.03
N LEU A 554 -16.33 22.14 21.08
CA LEU A 554 -16.66 21.76 22.46
C LEU A 554 -18.11 21.27 22.58
N ASN A 555 -19.07 22.06 22.08
CA ASN A 555 -20.49 21.68 22.11
C ASN A 555 -20.76 20.37 21.38
N ARG A 556 -20.18 20.19 20.18
CA ARG A 556 -20.34 18.95 19.40
C ARG A 556 -19.79 17.74 20.14
N GLU A 557 -18.57 17.85 20.68
CA GLU A 557 -17.89 16.75 21.34
C GLU A 557 -18.50 16.43 22.72
N LEU A 558 -18.90 17.42 23.50
CA LEU A 558 -19.64 17.20 24.75
C LEU A 558 -20.93 16.41 24.49
N ARG A 559 -21.75 16.87 23.53
CA ARG A 559 -23.01 16.17 23.19
C ARG A 559 -22.77 14.75 22.73
N ARG A 560 -21.72 14.53 21.93
CA ARG A 560 -21.37 13.19 21.44
C ARG A 560 -20.95 12.23 22.56
N ARG A 561 -20.20 12.74 23.54
CA ARG A 561 -19.60 11.91 24.61
C ARG A 561 -20.55 11.69 25.79
N THR A 562 -21.34 12.67 26.11
CA THR A 562 -22.24 12.62 27.27
C THR A 562 -23.69 12.30 26.90
N GLU A 563 -23.98 12.07 25.62
CA GLU A 563 -25.32 11.82 25.07
C GLU A 563 -26.35 12.89 25.49
N THR A 564 -25.86 14.10 25.78
CA THR A 564 -26.67 15.18 26.34
C THR A 564 -27.33 16.01 25.24
N GLU A 565 -28.55 16.44 25.52
CA GLU A 565 -29.30 17.36 24.68
C GLU A 565 -29.06 18.80 25.10
N VAL A 566 -29.16 19.73 24.15
CA VAL A 566 -29.14 21.17 24.44
C VAL A 566 -30.53 21.74 24.25
N ILE A 567 -31.09 22.24 25.35
CA ILE A 567 -32.38 22.92 25.34
C ILE A 567 -32.22 24.42 25.48
N LYS A 568 -33.22 25.18 25.02
CA LYS A 568 -33.29 26.64 25.21
C LYS A 568 -34.40 26.95 26.23
N SER A 569 -34.03 27.66 27.30
CA SER A 569 -34.96 28.11 28.34
C SER A 569 -34.61 29.53 28.75
N ASN A 570 -35.59 30.44 28.85
CA ASN A 570 -35.41 31.85 29.24
C ASN A 570 -34.27 32.58 28.49
N GLY A 571 -34.14 32.34 27.18
CA GLY A 571 -33.11 32.96 26.35
C GLY A 571 -31.71 32.36 26.44
N ARG A 572 -31.46 31.44 27.39
CA ARG A 572 -30.18 30.75 27.59
C ARG A 572 -30.26 29.31 27.07
N ARG A 573 -29.07 28.69 26.83
CA ARG A 573 -28.94 27.31 26.41
C ARG A 573 -28.38 26.47 27.55
N PHE A 574 -28.91 25.26 27.73
CA PHE A 574 -28.50 24.37 28.79
C PHE A 574 -28.20 22.97 28.23
N TYR A 575 -27.14 22.36 28.73
CA TYR A 575 -26.93 20.91 28.61
C TYR A 575 -27.84 20.22 29.62
N VAL A 576 -28.62 19.23 29.21
CA VAL A 576 -29.51 18.43 30.05
C VAL A 576 -28.78 17.18 30.53
N GLY A 577 -28.91 16.83 31.80
CA GLY A 577 -28.21 15.70 32.40
C GLY A 577 -26.72 15.99 32.70
N VAL A 578 -26.34 17.27 32.78
CA VAL A 578 -24.98 17.71 33.13
C VAL A 578 -25.06 18.80 34.21
N SER A 579 -24.21 18.73 35.23
CA SER A 579 -23.95 19.83 36.17
C SER A 579 -22.46 19.99 36.43
N LEU A 580 -22.03 21.14 36.94
CA LEU A 580 -20.68 21.36 37.39
C LEU A 580 -20.44 20.65 38.73
N THR A 581 -19.27 20.04 38.93
CA THR A 581 -18.91 19.30 40.16
C THR A 581 -18.77 20.24 41.35
N ASP A 582 -18.33 21.50 41.12
CA ASP A 582 -18.23 22.54 42.14
C ASP A 582 -19.40 23.53 41.98
N PRO A 583 -20.42 23.48 42.88
CA PRO A 583 -21.57 24.38 42.84
C PRO A 583 -21.21 25.86 43.08
N SER A 584 -20.03 26.14 43.67
CA SER A 584 -19.56 27.54 43.86
C SER A 584 -19.19 28.23 42.56
N LEU A 585 -18.98 27.43 41.50
CA LEU A 585 -18.75 27.90 40.14
C LEU A 585 -20.06 28.22 39.38
N ASP A 586 -21.21 27.79 39.93
CA ASP A 586 -22.56 28.10 39.41
C ASP A 586 -23.09 29.45 39.91
N ASP A 587 -22.42 30.08 40.88
CA ASP A 587 -22.94 31.28 41.54
C ASP A 587 -22.39 32.61 40.94
N ASP A 588 -22.95 33.05 39.83
CA ASP A 588 -23.24 34.44 39.61
C ASP A 588 -24.70 34.72 40.04
N GLY A 589 -24.91 34.59 41.35
CA GLY A 589 -26.08 34.90 42.12
C GLY A 589 -27.30 35.40 41.35
N ARG A 590 -28.26 34.55 41.07
CA ARG A 590 -29.70 34.80 40.95
C ARG A 590 -30.48 33.50 40.71
N TYR A 591 -30.66 32.68 41.73
CA TYR A 591 -31.90 31.94 41.91
C TYR A 591 -32.69 32.72 42.97
N GLY A 592 -33.48 33.66 42.48
CA GLY A 592 -34.55 34.27 43.24
C GLY A 592 -35.83 33.80 42.64
N GLU A 593 -36.63 33.07 43.49
CA GLU A 593 -38.06 32.84 43.53
C GLU A 593 -38.82 32.54 42.23
#